data_ecbb55fe6738ca6c299e18e6507dc7e7
#
_entry.id   ecbb55fe6738ca6c299e18e6507dc7e7
#
_cell.length_a   1.000
_cell.length_b   1.000
_cell.length_c   1.000
_cell.angle_alpha   90.00
_cell.angle_beta   90.00
_cell.angle_gamma   90.00
#
_symmetry.space_group_name_H-M   'P 1'
#
loop_
_entity.id
_entity.type
_entity.pdbx_description
1 polymer ?
#
loop_
_entity_poly.entity_id
_entity_poly.type
_entity_poly.pdbx_seq_one_letter_code
_entity_poly.pdbx_strand_id
1 'polypeptide(L)'
;MKKPILIAAAAVLALGGCSPTWLNNDAGNLRNSVKGGAAGAAAGAFAGLVYATVANKDVRTAALVGAGIGALTGTGVGIYMDKQEEELRAGLSDSGVTVTRNGNDIILNMPSNITFGVDQDKVQPQFHDVLTSVATILQRYPKTLVDVYGHTDSSGSDQYNMDLSNRRAMSVANYVSNIGVDPRRIYVTGYGESQPIATNSTEAGKAANRRVEIKITPLT
;
A
#
# COMPACT_ATOMS: atom_id res chain seq x y z
N MET A 1 -22.25 35.19 5.59
CA MET A 1 -23.37 34.20 5.68
C MET A 1 -22.78 32.82 5.32
N LYS A 2 -22.52 31.98 6.31
CA LYS A 2 -21.94 30.64 6.15
C LYS A 2 -23.09 29.66 5.90
N LYS A 3 -23.06 28.93 4.76
CA LYS A 3 -24.03 27.88 4.46
C LYS A 3 -23.61 26.61 5.21
N PRO A 4 -24.53 25.91 5.91
CA PRO A 4 -24.22 24.64 6.53
C PRO A 4 -24.15 23.55 5.43
N ILE A 5 -23.07 22.78 5.42
CA ILE A 5 -22.94 21.57 4.62
C ILE A 5 -23.70 20.48 5.38
N LEU A 6 -24.81 20.06 4.82
CA LEU A 6 -25.54 18.85 5.29
C LEU A 6 -24.74 17.62 4.91
N ILE A 7 -24.13 16.98 5.88
CA ILE A 7 -23.58 15.63 5.76
C ILE A 7 -24.75 14.66 5.87
N ALA A 8 -25.20 14.15 4.73
CA ALA A 8 -26.14 13.04 4.71
C ALA A 8 -25.41 11.75 5.08
N ALA A 9 -25.54 11.32 6.33
CA ALA A 9 -25.17 10.00 6.76
C ALA A 9 -26.12 8.97 6.14
N ALA A 10 -25.72 8.33 5.04
CA ALA A 10 -26.43 7.19 4.50
C ALA A 10 -26.13 5.96 5.35
N ALA A 11 -27.00 5.69 6.33
CA ALA A 11 -27.05 4.40 7.00
C ALA A 11 -27.60 3.37 6.01
N VAL A 12 -26.75 2.55 5.42
CA VAL A 12 -27.17 1.39 4.64
C VAL A 12 -27.48 0.27 5.62
N LEU A 13 -28.73 0.18 6.03
CA LEU A 13 -29.28 -0.99 6.68
C LEU A 13 -29.41 -2.11 5.62
N ALA A 14 -28.60 -3.15 5.76
CA ALA A 14 -28.71 -4.38 5.00
C ALA A 14 -29.95 -5.16 5.47
N LEU A 15 -31.03 -5.07 4.71
CA LEU A 15 -32.10 -6.06 4.75
C LEU A 15 -32.60 -6.28 3.32
N GLY A 16 -32.33 -7.49 2.79
CA GLY A 16 -33.10 -8.11 1.72
C GLY A 16 -32.75 -7.72 0.28
N GLY A 17 -31.89 -8.45 -0.37
CA GLY A 17 -32.19 -9.00 -1.69
C GLY A 17 -32.21 -8.12 -2.93
N CYS A 18 -31.52 -6.97 -3.01
CA CYS A 18 -31.37 -6.27 -4.29
C CYS A 18 -29.93 -5.85 -4.48
N SER A 19 -29.17 -6.63 -5.23
CA SER A 19 -27.87 -6.19 -5.74
C SER A 19 -28.10 -5.00 -6.69
N PRO A 20 -27.28 -3.92 -6.60
CA PRO A 20 -27.38 -2.80 -7.53
C PRO A 20 -27.25 -3.32 -8.99
N THR A 21 -28.07 -2.83 -9.89
CA THR A 21 -28.15 -3.32 -11.29
C THR A 21 -26.85 -3.23 -12.07
N TRP A 22 -25.93 -2.33 -11.66
CA TRP A 22 -24.61 -2.21 -12.28
C TRP A 22 -23.64 -3.35 -11.92
N LEU A 23 -23.94 -4.15 -10.86
CA LEU A 23 -23.16 -5.33 -10.48
C LEU A 23 -23.54 -6.59 -11.28
N ASN A 24 -24.64 -6.55 -11.99
CA ASN A 24 -25.14 -7.67 -12.78
C ASN A 24 -24.94 -7.40 -14.28
N ASN A 25 -24.69 -8.45 -15.05
CA ASN A 25 -24.84 -8.39 -16.51
C ASN A 25 -26.33 -8.45 -16.89
N ASP A 26 -26.65 -8.20 -18.17
CA ASP A 26 -28.00 -8.16 -18.70
C ASP A 26 -28.82 -9.49 -18.52
N ALA A 27 -28.14 -10.55 -18.07
CA ALA A 27 -28.77 -11.86 -17.76
C ALA A 27 -29.00 -12.07 -16.24
N GLY A 28 -28.85 -11.03 -15.39
CA GLY A 28 -29.06 -11.13 -13.95
C GLY A 28 -27.95 -11.86 -13.19
N ASN A 29 -26.88 -12.26 -13.85
CA ASN A 29 -25.72 -12.88 -13.22
C ASN A 29 -24.67 -11.82 -12.80
N LEU A 30 -24.04 -12.03 -11.64
CA LEU A 30 -22.92 -11.20 -11.21
C LEU A 30 -21.83 -11.19 -12.29
N ARG A 31 -21.33 -9.99 -12.63
CA ARG A 31 -20.21 -9.85 -13.57
C ARG A 31 -19.02 -10.69 -13.11
N ASN A 32 -18.29 -11.27 -14.05
CA ASN A 32 -17.14 -12.14 -13.74
C ASN A 32 -16.09 -11.47 -12.86
N SER A 33 -15.95 -10.16 -12.93
CA SER A 33 -15.13 -9.35 -12.02
C SER A 33 -15.62 -9.39 -10.56
N VAL A 34 -16.90 -9.73 -10.32
CA VAL A 34 -17.49 -9.84 -8.97
C VAL A 34 -17.53 -11.31 -8.53
N LYS A 35 -17.68 -12.27 -9.48
CA LYS A 35 -17.66 -13.71 -9.16
C LYS A 35 -16.29 -14.21 -8.73
N GLY A 36 -15.20 -13.67 -9.30
CA GLY A 36 -13.83 -13.90 -8.82
C GLY A 36 -13.55 -13.33 -7.43
N GLY A 37 -14.40 -12.39 -6.96
CA GLY A 37 -14.27 -11.76 -5.65
C GLY A 37 -14.86 -12.55 -4.48
N ALA A 38 -15.68 -13.58 -4.76
CA ALA A 38 -16.44 -14.22 -3.67
C ALA A 38 -15.73 -15.42 -3.02
N ALA A 39 -14.66 -15.96 -3.61
CA ALA A 39 -14.08 -17.21 -3.07
C ALA A 39 -12.53 -17.31 -3.08
N GLY A 40 -11.81 -16.41 -3.70
CA GLY A 40 -10.34 -16.52 -3.76
C GLY A 40 -9.65 -15.28 -4.34
N ALA A 41 -10.39 -14.41 -5.01
CA ALA A 41 -9.92 -13.15 -5.56
C ALA A 41 -10.42 -11.92 -4.78
N ALA A 42 -11.03 -12.13 -3.61
CA ALA A 42 -11.48 -11.07 -2.73
C ALA A 42 -10.32 -10.14 -2.32
N ALA A 43 -9.11 -10.67 -2.18
CA ALA A 43 -7.94 -9.85 -1.89
C ALA A 43 -7.48 -9.00 -3.10
N GLY A 44 -7.46 -9.55 -4.31
CA GLY A 44 -6.94 -8.83 -5.49
C GLY A 44 -7.92 -7.82 -6.11
N ALA A 45 -9.21 -8.17 -6.21
CA ALA A 45 -10.22 -7.27 -6.77
C ALA A 45 -10.62 -6.16 -5.78
N PHE A 46 -10.66 -6.47 -4.48
CA PHE A 46 -10.82 -5.45 -3.42
C PHE A 46 -9.62 -4.51 -3.34
N ALA A 47 -8.40 -5.04 -3.49
CA ALA A 47 -7.20 -4.21 -3.53
C ALA A 47 -7.28 -3.18 -4.66
N GLY A 48 -7.61 -3.57 -5.89
CA GLY A 48 -7.74 -2.65 -7.03
C GLY A 48 -8.82 -1.59 -6.85
N LEU A 49 -9.94 -1.93 -6.18
CA LEU A 49 -11.03 -0.98 -5.94
C LEU A 49 -10.70 0.02 -4.82
N VAL A 50 -10.03 -0.45 -3.77
CA VAL A 50 -9.59 0.42 -2.65
C VAL A 50 -8.48 1.35 -3.11
N TYR A 51 -7.56 0.90 -3.95
CA TYR A 51 -6.49 1.74 -4.51
C TYR A 51 -7.02 2.87 -5.41
N ALA A 52 -8.14 2.66 -6.10
CA ALA A 52 -8.70 3.66 -7.02
C ALA A 52 -9.56 4.74 -6.33
N THR A 53 -10.10 4.47 -5.14
CA THR A 53 -11.16 5.32 -4.57
C THR A 53 -10.79 6.03 -3.28
N VAL A 54 -9.72 5.64 -2.57
CA VAL A 54 -9.43 6.17 -1.22
C VAL A 54 -7.98 6.63 -1.10
N ALA A 55 -7.59 7.62 -1.89
CA ALA A 55 -6.27 8.26 -1.78
C ALA A 55 -6.15 9.16 -0.53
N ASN A 56 -7.26 9.53 0.12
CA ASN A 56 -7.27 10.43 1.26
C ASN A 56 -7.00 9.63 2.56
N LYS A 57 -5.91 9.99 3.26
CA LYS A 57 -5.50 9.40 4.55
C LYS A 57 -6.65 9.43 5.57
N ASP A 58 -7.36 10.54 5.66
CA ASP A 58 -8.41 10.73 6.68
C ASP A 58 -9.60 9.80 6.46
N VAL A 59 -9.96 9.56 5.20
CA VAL A 59 -11.04 8.62 4.85
C VAL A 59 -10.63 7.18 5.13
N ARG A 60 -9.39 6.79 4.83
CA ARG A 60 -8.85 5.45 5.17
C ARG A 60 -8.80 5.24 6.69
N THR A 61 -8.30 6.24 7.41
CA THR A 61 -8.26 6.22 8.89
C THR A 61 -9.66 6.06 9.46
N ALA A 62 -10.62 6.87 9.02
CA ALA A 62 -12.02 6.79 9.48
C ALA A 62 -12.65 5.42 9.19
N ALA A 63 -12.40 4.84 8.02
CA ALA A 63 -12.91 3.52 7.65
C ALA A 63 -12.32 2.40 8.54
N LEU A 64 -11.02 2.46 8.84
CA LEU A 64 -10.34 1.46 9.68
C LEU A 64 -10.73 1.59 11.16
N VAL A 65 -10.84 2.81 11.67
CA VAL A 65 -11.28 3.08 13.04
C VAL A 65 -12.75 2.65 13.20
N GLY A 66 -13.60 2.96 12.21
CA GLY A 66 -15.00 2.52 12.20
C GLY A 66 -15.16 0.98 12.10
N ALA A 67 -14.19 0.31 11.50
CA ALA A 67 -14.12 -1.17 11.46
C ALA A 67 -13.54 -1.80 12.75
N GLY A 68 -13.27 -1.00 13.79
CA GLY A 68 -12.83 -1.50 15.10
C GLY A 68 -11.32 -1.65 15.29
N ILE A 69 -10.48 -1.20 14.35
CA ILE A 69 -9.01 -1.26 14.51
C ILE A 69 -8.53 -0.30 15.61
N GLY A 70 -9.24 0.80 15.82
CA GLY A 70 -8.94 1.82 16.82
C GLY A 70 -7.75 2.71 16.43
N ALA A 71 -7.81 3.98 16.82
CA ALA A 71 -6.73 4.94 16.63
C ALA A 71 -5.72 4.90 17.79
N LEU A 72 -4.52 5.37 17.52
CA LEU A 72 -3.51 5.65 18.54
C LEU A 72 -3.64 7.09 19.02
N THR A 73 -3.42 7.35 20.31
CA THR A 73 -3.51 8.69 20.89
C THR A 73 -2.34 9.02 21.81
N GLY A 74 -1.98 10.27 21.85
CA GLY A 74 -0.97 10.80 22.78
C GLY A 74 0.38 10.09 22.68
N THR A 75 0.99 9.82 23.83
CA THR A 75 2.31 9.16 23.93
C THR A 75 2.31 7.71 23.41
N GLY A 76 1.13 7.09 23.31
CA GLY A 76 0.98 5.74 22.76
C GLY A 76 1.41 5.61 21.31
N VAL A 77 1.33 6.69 20.54
CA VAL A 77 1.81 6.72 19.14
C VAL A 77 3.31 6.44 19.06
N GLY A 78 4.12 7.19 19.82
CA GLY A 78 5.57 7.03 19.83
C GLY A 78 5.98 5.62 20.22
N ILE A 79 5.52 5.14 21.37
CA ILE A 79 5.86 3.80 21.89
C ILE A 79 5.48 2.69 20.90
N TYR A 80 4.32 2.82 20.26
CA TYR A 80 3.86 1.84 19.27
C TYR A 80 4.76 1.81 18.04
N MET A 81 5.08 2.98 17.53
CA MET A 81 5.93 3.13 16.34
C MET A 81 7.39 2.75 16.63
N ASP A 82 7.90 3.06 17.82
CA ASP A 82 9.27 2.72 18.21
C ASP A 82 9.46 1.19 18.29
N LYS A 83 8.50 0.47 18.87
CA LYS A 83 8.51 -1.00 18.87
C LYS A 83 8.41 -1.59 17.46
N GLN A 84 7.52 -1.03 16.63
CA GLN A 84 7.40 -1.49 15.26
C GLN A 84 8.69 -1.25 14.46
N GLU A 85 9.34 -0.09 14.65
CA GLU A 85 10.63 0.22 14.01
C GLU A 85 11.71 -0.76 14.47
N GLU A 86 11.82 -1.03 15.77
CA GLU A 86 12.80 -1.97 16.33
C GLU A 86 12.64 -3.37 15.71
N GLU A 87 11.41 -3.90 15.65
CA GLU A 87 11.15 -5.19 15.03
C GLU A 87 11.46 -5.20 13.53
N LEU A 88 11.14 -4.10 12.81
CA LEU A 88 11.48 -3.97 11.39
C LEU A 88 12.99 -3.95 11.19
N ARG A 89 13.75 -3.19 11.99
CA ARG A 89 15.22 -3.17 11.91
C ARG A 89 15.83 -4.55 12.20
N ALA A 90 15.33 -5.24 13.23
CA ALA A 90 15.78 -6.57 13.57
C ALA A 90 15.45 -7.62 12.48
N GLY A 91 14.20 -7.59 11.98
CA GLY A 91 13.74 -8.55 10.96
C GLY A 91 14.28 -8.31 9.55
N LEU A 92 14.82 -7.13 9.28
CA LEU A 92 15.35 -6.73 7.97
C LEU A 92 16.87 -6.52 7.97
N SER A 93 17.55 -6.86 9.05
CA SER A 93 19.03 -6.87 9.08
C SER A 93 19.55 -7.71 7.92
N ASP A 94 20.60 -7.23 7.26
CA ASP A 94 21.27 -7.90 6.13
C ASP A 94 20.40 -8.16 4.89
N SER A 95 19.17 -7.65 4.85
CA SER A 95 18.26 -7.81 3.69
C SER A 95 18.51 -6.83 2.55
N GLY A 96 19.34 -5.79 2.77
CA GLY A 96 19.51 -4.67 1.85
C GLY A 96 18.37 -3.62 1.90
N VAL A 97 17.36 -3.82 2.75
CA VAL A 97 16.31 -2.83 3.01
C VAL A 97 16.78 -1.83 4.06
N THR A 98 16.61 -0.54 3.78
CA THR A 98 16.90 0.52 4.75
C THR A 98 15.64 0.92 5.49
N VAL A 99 15.69 0.91 6.83
CA VAL A 99 14.62 1.36 7.72
C VAL A 99 14.97 2.75 8.24
N THR A 100 14.16 3.75 7.89
CA THR A 100 14.36 5.16 8.31
C THR A 100 13.14 5.67 9.07
N ARG A 101 13.38 6.39 10.18
CA ARG A 101 12.33 7.09 10.91
C ARG A 101 12.23 8.54 10.42
N ASN A 102 11.00 8.99 10.14
CA ASN A 102 10.70 10.37 9.81
C ASN A 102 9.49 10.85 10.64
N GLY A 103 9.76 11.52 11.74
CA GLY A 103 8.72 11.88 12.71
C GLY A 103 8.01 10.64 13.25
N ASN A 104 6.70 10.55 13.00
CA ASN A 104 5.91 9.38 13.38
C ASN A 104 5.85 8.29 12.28
N ASP A 105 6.38 8.57 11.10
CA ASP A 105 6.38 7.61 9.98
C ASP A 105 7.64 6.74 9.99
N ILE A 106 7.51 5.50 9.58
CA ILE A 106 8.64 4.60 9.27
C ILE A 106 8.66 4.40 7.75
N ILE A 107 9.83 4.53 7.15
CA ILE A 107 10.03 4.35 5.70
C ILE A 107 10.98 3.17 5.50
N LEU A 108 10.50 2.17 4.77
CA LEU A 108 11.31 1.05 4.29
C LEU A 108 11.70 1.35 2.85
N ASN A 109 12.98 1.51 2.60
CA ASN A 109 13.51 1.70 1.24
C ASN A 109 14.07 0.38 0.72
N MET A 110 13.48 -0.11 -0.38
CA MET A 110 13.81 -1.37 -1.04
C MET A 110 14.42 -1.08 -2.42
N PRO A 111 15.73 -1.22 -2.60
CA PRO A 111 16.37 -1.06 -3.90
C PRO A 111 15.81 -2.05 -4.94
N SER A 112 15.52 -1.55 -6.15
CA SER A 112 14.88 -2.38 -7.18
C SER A 112 15.75 -3.54 -7.67
N ASN A 113 17.07 -3.41 -7.62
CA ASN A 113 17.99 -4.46 -8.09
C ASN A 113 17.95 -5.74 -7.24
N ILE A 114 17.56 -5.66 -5.98
CA ILE A 114 17.35 -6.83 -5.11
C ILE A 114 15.89 -7.28 -5.11
N THR A 115 14.97 -6.36 -5.36
CA THR A 115 13.52 -6.63 -5.29
C THR A 115 12.99 -7.20 -6.61
N PHE A 116 13.50 -6.73 -7.76
CA PHE A 116 13.03 -7.10 -9.10
C PHE A 116 14.17 -7.46 -10.03
N GLY A 117 13.88 -8.25 -11.06
CA GLY A 117 14.78 -8.43 -12.20
C GLY A 117 14.90 -7.14 -13.03
N VAL A 118 15.91 -7.10 -13.91
CA VAL A 118 16.10 -5.97 -14.85
C VAL A 118 14.83 -5.85 -15.68
N ASP A 119 14.28 -4.63 -15.75
CA ASP A 119 13.07 -4.29 -16.49
C ASP A 119 11.82 -5.14 -16.14
N GLN A 120 11.82 -5.74 -14.93
CA GLN A 120 10.72 -6.56 -14.45
C GLN A 120 9.98 -5.86 -13.30
N ASP A 121 8.73 -6.28 -13.12
CA ASP A 121 7.83 -5.85 -12.05
C ASP A 121 7.42 -7.01 -11.11
N LYS A 122 7.84 -8.24 -11.41
CA LYS A 122 7.68 -9.38 -10.51
C LYS A 122 8.72 -9.35 -9.40
N VAL A 123 8.27 -9.49 -8.15
CA VAL A 123 9.16 -9.67 -7.00
C VAL A 123 9.99 -10.93 -7.19
N GLN A 124 11.31 -10.82 -7.01
CA GLN A 124 12.22 -11.95 -7.13
C GLN A 124 12.03 -12.95 -5.97
N PRO A 125 12.14 -14.27 -6.22
CA PRO A 125 11.95 -15.29 -5.18
C PRO A 125 12.83 -15.10 -3.94
N GLN A 126 14.07 -14.65 -4.14
CA GLN A 126 15.00 -14.37 -3.04
C GLN A 126 14.57 -13.21 -2.13
N PHE A 127 13.67 -12.36 -2.60
CA PHE A 127 13.13 -11.25 -1.81
C PHE A 127 11.80 -11.59 -1.10
N HIS A 128 11.25 -12.78 -1.33
CA HIS A 128 10.00 -13.22 -0.72
C HIS A 128 10.09 -13.31 0.80
N ASP A 129 11.17 -13.83 1.36
CA ASP A 129 11.36 -13.95 2.81
C ASP A 129 11.42 -12.57 3.48
N VAL A 130 12.04 -11.60 2.81
CA VAL A 130 12.11 -10.21 3.27
C VAL A 130 10.70 -9.61 3.32
N LEU A 131 9.91 -9.72 2.25
CA LEU A 131 8.53 -9.23 2.23
C LEU A 131 7.61 -9.99 3.19
N THR A 132 7.87 -11.28 3.42
CA THR A 132 7.15 -12.08 4.43
C THR A 132 7.42 -11.55 5.83
N SER A 133 8.67 -11.22 6.14
CA SER A 133 9.04 -10.58 7.41
C SER A 133 8.34 -9.24 7.59
N VAL A 134 8.38 -8.38 6.57
CA VAL A 134 7.65 -7.10 6.57
C VAL A 134 6.15 -7.31 6.82
N ALA A 135 5.51 -8.20 6.06
CA ALA A 135 4.08 -8.47 6.19
C ALA A 135 3.72 -9.00 7.58
N THR A 136 4.53 -9.90 8.15
CA THR A 136 4.33 -10.44 9.49
C THR A 136 4.37 -9.36 10.57
N ILE A 137 5.31 -8.43 10.46
CA ILE A 137 5.40 -7.30 11.40
C ILE A 137 4.22 -6.35 11.20
N LEU A 138 3.85 -6.02 9.94
CA LEU A 138 2.68 -5.19 9.66
C LEU A 138 1.37 -5.79 10.19
N GLN A 139 1.24 -7.10 10.26
CA GLN A 139 0.09 -7.78 10.87
C GLN A 139 0.07 -7.64 12.39
N ARG A 140 1.23 -7.74 13.05
CA ARG A 140 1.34 -7.52 14.51
C ARG A 140 1.03 -6.07 14.91
N TYR A 141 1.26 -5.13 13.99
CA TYR A 141 1.01 -3.70 14.19
C TYR A 141 -0.13 -3.19 13.29
N PRO A 142 -1.40 -3.58 13.56
CA PRO A 142 -2.53 -3.25 12.68
C PRO A 142 -2.92 -1.77 12.68
N LYS A 143 -2.49 -0.99 13.69
CA LYS A 143 -2.87 0.43 13.83
C LYS A 143 -1.99 1.38 13.01
N THR A 144 -1.63 0.98 11.78
CA THR A 144 -0.87 1.82 10.85
C THR A 144 -1.42 1.72 9.43
N LEU A 145 -1.32 2.81 8.68
CA LEU A 145 -1.47 2.82 7.22
C LEU A 145 -0.17 2.36 6.56
N VAL A 146 -0.28 1.81 5.37
CA VAL A 146 0.83 1.26 4.58
C VAL A 146 0.74 1.83 3.18
N ASP A 147 1.59 2.81 2.88
CA ASP A 147 1.64 3.43 1.56
C ASP A 147 2.84 2.88 0.79
N VAL A 148 2.62 2.30 -0.37
CA VAL A 148 3.65 1.69 -1.22
C VAL A 148 3.90 2.58 -2.42
N TYR A 149 5.12 3.08 -2.55
CA TYR A 149 5.54 4.02 -3.59
C TYR A 149 6.58 3.39 -4.49
N GLY A 150 6.36 3.46 -5.81
CA GLY A 150 7.33 3.03 -6.80
C GLY A 150 8.06 4.21 -7.41
N HIS A 151 9.36 4.04 -7.65
CA HIS A 151 10.22 5.04 -8.28
C HIS A 151 11.12 4.42 -9.33
N THR A 152 11.48 5.20 -10.35
CA THR A 152 12.46 4.87 -11.37
C THR A 152 13.60 5.88 -11.38
N ASP A 153 14.62 5.60 -12.14
CA ASP A 153 15.56 6.63 -12.60
C ASP A 153 14.99 7.37 -13.82
N SER A 154 15.73 8.33 -14.35
CA SER A 154 15.35 9.11 -15.53
C SER A 154 15.65 8.42 -16.86
N SER A 155 15.82 7.10 -16.89
CA SER A 155 16.03 6.36 -18.14
C SER A 155 14.68 5.96 -18.75
N GLY A 156 14.49 6.23 -20.05
CA GLY A 156 13.22 5.94 -20.73
C GLY A 156 12.28 7.14 -20.81
N SER A 157 11.03 6.91 -21.17
CA SER A 157 10.01 7.95 -21.21
C SER A 157 9.26 8.07 -19.87
N ASP A 158 8.78 9.28 -19.56
CA ASP A 158 7.99 9.57 -18.36
C ASP A 158 6.81 8.60 -18.20
N GLN A 159 6.09 8.35 -19.31
CA GLN A 159 4.94 7.43 -19.31
C GLN A 159 5.37 6.00 -18.97
N TYR A 160 6.44 5.50 -19.57
CA TYR A 160 6.99 4.18 -19.29
C TYR A 160 7.42 4.07 -17.82
N ASN A 161 8.13 5.07 -17.31
CA ASN A 161 8.58 5.14 -15.91
C ASN A 161 7.42 5.18 -14.93
N MET A 162 6.37 5.95 -15.25
CA MET A 162 5.15 5.99 -14.44
C MET A 162 4.48 4.62 -14.38
N ASP A 163 4.30 3.95 -15.52
CA ASP A 163 3.66 2.65 -15.58
C ASP A 163 4.50 1.57 -14.87
N LEU A 164 5.83 1.56 -15.08
CA LEU A 164 6.74 0.59 -14.43
C LEU A 164 6.74 0.76 -12.91
N SER A 165 6.82 2.00 -12.43
CA SER A 165 6.81 2.30 -11.00
C SER A 165 5.49 1.89 -10.33
N ASN A 166 4.35 2.12 -10.98
CA ASN A 166 3.05 1.66 -10.51
C ASN A 166 2.98 0.13 -10.43
N ARG A 167 3.40 -0.59 -11.48
CA ARG A 167 3.38 -2.07 -11.49
C ARG A 167 4.28 -2.65 -10.40
N ARG A 168 5.46 -2.08 -10.16
CA ARG A 168 6.38 -2.51 -9.09
C ARG A 168 5.79 -2.29 -7.71
N ALA A 169 5.24 -1.11 -7.45
CA ALA A 169 4.56 -0.82 -6.19
C ALA A 169 3.37 -1.75 -5.95
N MET A 170 2.58 -2.03 -7.00
CA MET A 170 1.45 -2.95 -6.94
C MET A 170 1.90 -4.38 -6.64
N SER A 171 3.01 -4.84 -7.21
CA SER A 171 3.53 -6.19 -6.96
C SER A 171 3.94 -6.39 -5.50
N VAL A 172 4.60 -5.40 -4.88
CA VAL A 172 4.92 -5.42 -3.45
C VAL A 172 3.66 -5.39 -2.60
N ALA A 173 2.72 -4.49 -2.90
CA ALA A 173 1.46 -4.36 -2.17
C ALA A 173 0.63 -5.64 -2.22
N ASN A 174 0.51 -6.26 -3.40
CA ASN A 174 -0.18 -7.54 -3.56
C ASN A 174 0.49 -8.66 -2.77
N TYR A 175 1.82 -8.69 -2.76
CA TYR A 175 2.55 -9.70 -2.01
C TYR A 175 2.24 -9.62 -0.51
N VAL A 176 2.39 -8.44 0.10
CA VAL A 176 2.13 -8.26 1.54
C VAL A 176 0.64 -8.45 1.90
N SER A 177 -0.27 -8.07 1.00
CA SER A 177 -1.71 -8.31 1.17
C SER A 177 -2.05 -9.80 1.13
N ASN A 178 -1.46 -10.57 0.21
CA ASN A 178 -1.69 -12.01 0.09
C ASN A 178 -1.19 -12.79 1.32
N ILE A 179 -0.21 -12.25 2.05
CA ILE A 179 0.27 -12.81 3.34
C ILE A 179 -0.64 -12.43 4.50
N GLY A 180 -1.59 -11.50 4.31
CA GLY A 180 -2.62 -11.18 5.30
C GLY A 180 -2.59 -9.75 5.87
N VAL A 181 -1.80 -8.85 5.30
CA VAL A 181 -1.93 -7.42 5.62
C VAL A 181 -3.26 -6.92 5.07
N ASP A 182 -4.10 -6.30 5.91
CA ASP A 182 -5.41 -5.80 5.52
C ASP A 182 -5.30 -4.81 4.35
N PRO A 183 -5.89 -5.14 3.17
CA PRO A 183 -5.77 -4.29 1.98
C PRO A 183 -6.37 -2.88 2.17
N ARG A 184 -7.28 -2.68 3.12
CA ARG A 184 -7.83 -1.35 3.44
C ARG A 184 -6.78 -0.40 4.03
N ARG A 185 -5.70 -0.93 4.59
CA ARG A 185 -4.56 -0.17 5.10
C ARG A 185 -3.62 0.27 3.99
N ILE A 186 -3.64 -0.41 2.84
CA ILE A 186 -2.63 -0.28 1.79
C ILE A 186 -3.07 0.77 0.76
N TYR A 187 -2.16 1.66 0.39
CA TYR A 187 -2.30 2.59 -0.73
C TYR A 187 -1.09 2.42 -1.66
N VAL A 188 -1.30 2.52 -2.96
CA VAL A 188 -0.24 2.30 -3.97
C VAL A 188 -0.18 3.47 -4.93
N THR A 189 1.03 3.96 -5.18
CA THR A 189 1.27 5.01 -6.18
C THR A 189 2.65 4.81 -6.82
N GLY A 190 2.72 4.90 -8.14
CA GLY A 190 3.95 5.11 -8.86
C GLY A 190 4.23 6.60 -9.03
N TYR A 191 5.47 6.99 -8.85
CA TYR A 191 5.95 8.35 -9.08
C TYR A 191 6.86 8.46 -10.29
N GLY A 192 7.14 7.33 -10.99
CA GLY A 192 8.13 7.34 -12.06
C GLY A 192 9.45 7.94 -11.56
N GLU A 193 10.01 8.84 -12.34
CA GLU A 193 11.25 9.56 -12.04
C GLU A 193 11.05 10.89 -11.30
N SER A 194 9.81 11.27 -10.99
CA SER A 194 9.48 12.62 -10.49
C SER A 194 9.98 12.91 -9.07
N GLN A 195 10.38 11.89 -8.30
CA GLN A 195 10.86 12.04 -6.92
C GLN A 195 12.22 11.37 -6.72
N PRO A 196 13.30 11.93 -7.29
CA PRO A 196 14.64 11.39 -7.13
C PRO A 196 15.19 11.66 -5.72
N ILE A 197 15.92 10.69 -5.15
CA ILE A 197 16.67 10.84 -3.91
C ILE A 197 18.18 11.03 -4.14
N ALA A 198 18.63 10.83 -5.37
CA ALA A 198 20.02 11.01 -5.79
C ALA A 198 20.06 11.57 -7.23
N THR A 199 21.26 12.02 -7.64
CA THR A 199 21.43 12.53 -9.02
C THR A 199 21.25 11.41 -10.04
N ASN A 200 20.53 11.69 -11.14
CA ASN A 200 20.41 10.79 -12.28
C ASN A 200 21.62 10.86 -13.24
N SER A 201 22.64 11.67 -12.93
CA SER A 201 23.83 11.82 -13.77
C SER A 201 24.86 10.70 -13.57
N THR A 202 24.71 9.88 -12.54
CA THR A 202 25.62 8.76 -12.24
C THR A 202 24.84 7.45 -12.10
N GLU A 203 25.49 6.33 -12.46
CA GLU A 203 24.85 5.01 -12.31
C GLU A 203 24.51 4.68 -10.84
N ALA A 204 25.34 5.09 -9.89
CA ALA A 204 25.06 4.92 -8.48
C ALA A 204 23.80 5.70 -8.05
N GLY A 205 23.64 6.93 -8.51
CA GLY A 205 22.46 7.74 -8.23
C GLY A 205 21.20 7.21 -8.91
N LYS A 206 21.30 6.77 -10.16
CA LYS A 206 20.19 6.07 -10.83
C LYS A 206 19.78 4.81 -10.07
N ALA A 207 20.75 4.01 -9.63
CA ALA A 207 20.47 2.81 -8.83
C ALA A 207 19.73 3.12 -7.52
N ALA A 208 20.09 4.22 -6.84
CA ALA A 208 19.38 4.68 -5.65
C ALA A 208 17.95 5.16 -5.96
N ASN A 209 17.74 5.79 -7.13
CA ASN A 209 16.43 6.26 -7.55
C ASN A 209 15.48 5.09 -7.92
N ARG A 210 16.00 4.00 -8.49
CA ARG A 210 15.24 2.78 -8.77
C ARG A 210 14.93 2.03 -7.47
N ARG A 211 13.78 2.33 -6.86
CA ARG A 211 13.39 1.76 -5.57
C ARG A 211 11.88 1.61 -5.43
N VAL A 212 11.46 0.82 -4.45
CA VAL A 212 10.12 0.85 -3.88
C VAL A 212 10.24 1.25 -2.42
N GLU A 213 9.39 2.16 -1.99
CA GLU A 213 9.27 2.57 -0.59
C GLU A 213 7.97 2.06 0.01
N ILE A 214 8.03 1.53 1.25
CA ILE A 214 6.85 1.33 2.08
C ILE A 214 6.88 2.36 3.19
N LYS A 215 5.94 3.30 3.16
CA LYS A 215 5.73 4.28 4.22
C LYS A 215 4.66 3.77 5.17
N ILE A 216 5.01 3.66 6.43
CA ILE A 216 4.14 3.19 7.51
C ILE A 216 3.79 4.38 8.39
N THR A 217 2.50 4.75 8.42
CA THR A 217 1.99 5.93 9.15
C THR A 217 1.01 5.50 10.22
N PRO A 218 1.11 5.97 11.47
CA PRO A 218 0.17 5.60 12.54
C PRO A 218 -1.25 6.08 12.23
N LEU A 219 -2.25 5.30 12.63
CA LEU A 219 -3.66 5.70 12.67
C LEU A 219 -3.88 6.59 13.89
N THR A 220 -4.05 7.89 13.66
CA THR A 220 -4.22 8.90 14.72
C THR A 220 -5.49 9.70 14.50
#